data_fed44ff822dbce80153bce33c495f451
#
_entry.id   fed44ff822dbce80153bce33c495f451
#
_cell.length_a   1.000
_cell.length_b   1.000
_cell.length_c   1.000
_cell.angle_alpha   90.00
_cell.angle_beta   90.00
_cell.angle_gamma   90.00
#
_symmetry.space_group_name_H-M   'P 1'
#
loop_
_entity.id
_entity.type
_entity.pdbx_description
1 polymer ?
#
loop_
_entity_poly.entity_id
_entity_poly.type
_entity_poly.pdbx_seq_one_letter_code
_entity_poly.pdbx_strand_id
1 'polypeptide(L)'
;VPSSGIGNLYTGDPLIAYASSTVAPSPADASDKCIGVFQGISYVDSEGSQKFSKYWSNGTTATDIKIHISRDPNQTYFIQADATVTASTVQGMNGKPVNFPWATGTGSTKTGNSAYVMTASGPTDAESNLRVIRRAPWDTGFGTSAASGKTDAYPWYEVKLNNHFDNYVTTTVSTA
;
A
#
# COMPACT_ATOMS: atom_id res chain seq x y z
N VAL A 1 6.04 18.18 -8.82
CA VAL A 1 5.37 17.20 -9.69
C VAL A 1 4.37 17.97 -10.57
N PRO A 2 4.27 17.70 -11.88
CA PRO A 2 3.24 18.32 -12.71
C PRO A 2 1.84 17.90 -12.25
N SER A 3 0.87 18.81 -12.34
CA SER A 3 -0.51 18.53 -11.92
C SER A 3 -1.24 17.54 -12.85
N SER A 4 -0.80 17.44 -14.11
CA SER A 4 -1.32 16.48 -15.07
C SER A 4 -0.65 15.13 -14.92
N GLY A 5 -1.42 14.07 -14.77
CA GLY A 5 -0.93 12.69 -14.69
C GLY A 5 -0.81 12.13 -13.28
N ILE A 6 -1.12 12.89 -12.22
CA ILE A 6 -1.31 12.36 -10.87
C ILE A 6 -2.76 11.85 -10.78
N GLY A 7 -2.94 10.57 -10.53
CA GLY A 7 -4.24 10.00 -10.19
C GLY A 7 -4.79 10.52 -8.86
N ASN A 8 -5.97 10.07 -8.45
CA ASN A 8 -6.43 10.30 -7.09
C ASN A 8 -5.48 9.62 -6.11
N LEU A 9 -5.05 10.34 -5.07
CA LEU A 9 -4.18 9.83 -4.01
C LEU A 9 -4.84 10.02 -2.65
N TYR A 10 -4.71 9.04 -1.78
CA TYR A 10 -5.21 9.08 -0.41
C TYR A 10 -4.13 8.62 0.56
N THR A 11 -4.12 9.16 1.77
CA THR A 11 -3.15 8.74 2.80
C THR A 11 -3.23 7.25 3.04
N GLY A 12 -2.10 6.56 2.87
CA GLY A 12 -2.00 5.11 2.92
C GLY A 12 -1.87 4.43 1.55
N ASP A 13 -2.04 5.17 0.43
CA ASP A 13 -1.83 4.59 -0.89
C ASP A 13 -0.37 4.24 -1.12
N PRO A 14 -0.05 3.00 -1.52
CA PRO A 14 1.28 2.67 -2.02
C PRO A 14 1.50 3.36 -3.36
N LEU A 15 2.69 3.94 -3.56
CA LEU A 15 3.02 4.71 -4.75
C LEU A 15 4.09 4.04 -5.58
N ILE A 16 3.95 4.16 -6.89
CA ILE A 16 5.00 3.88 -7.87
C ILE A 16 5.49 5.18 -8.52
N ALA A 17 6.74 5.20 -8.96
CA ALA A 17 7.30 6.30 -9.73
C ALA A 17 7.40 5.91 -11.20
N TYR A 18 6.97 6.82 -12.06
CA TYR A 18 7.19 6.71 -13.50
C TYR A 18 8.44 7.50 -13.93
N ALA A 19 9.03 7.11 -15.06
CA ALA A 19 10.20 7.78 -15.63
C ALA A 19 9.95 9.27 -15.96
N SER A 20 8.69 9.67 -16.10
CA SER A 20 8.26 11.06 -16.35
C SER A 20 8.24 11.95 -15.11
N SER A 21 8.83 11.54 -13.99
CA SER A 21 8.80 12.25 -12.70
C SER A 21 7.38 12.41 -12.12
N THR A 22 6.45 11.58 -12.56
CA THR A 22 5.11 11.47 -12.01
C THR A 22 5.01 10.29 -11.05
N VAL A 23 4.09 10.37 -10.13
CA VAL A 23 3.74 9.27 -9.22
C VAL A 23 2.28 8.91 -9.39
N ALA A 24 1.95 7.66 -9.19
CA ALA A 24 0.57 7.18 -9.17
C ALA A 24 0.38 6.17 -8.04
N PRO A 25 -0.87 5.91 -7.64
CA PRO A 25 -1.16 4.76 -6.79
C PRO A 25 -0.62 3.51 -7.47
N SER A 26 0.01 2.62 -6.68
CA SER A 26 0.54 1.38 -7.22
C SER A 26 -0.58 0.59 -7.89
N PRO A 27 -0.48 0.27 -9.17
CA PRO A 27 -1.33 -0.75 -9.75
C PRO A 27 -0.99 -2.10 -9.11
N ALA A 28 -1.92 -3.05 -9.21
CA ALA A 28 -1.76 -4.38 -8.64
C ALA A 28 -0.78 -5.28 -9.41
N ASP A 29 0.04 -4.73 -10.26
CA ASP A 29 1.06 -5.51 -10.95
C ASP A 29 2.20 -5.83 -9.97
N ALA A 30 2.47 -7.12 -9.76
CA ALA A 30 3.52 -7.60 -8.88
C ALA A 30 4.92 -7.14 -9.32
N SER A 31 5.09 -6.76 -10.59
CA SER A 31 6.35 -6.26 -11.15
C SER A 31 6.63 -4.80 -10.80
N ASP A 32 5.61 -4.02 -10.39
CA ASP A 32 5.77 -2.61 -10.08
C ASP A 32 6.48 -2.39 -8.75
N LYS A 33 7.49 -1.52 -8.78
CA LYS A 33 8.28 -1.20 -7.59
C LYS A 33 7.67 -0.02 -6.85
N CYS A 34 7.23 -0.26 -5.64
CA CYS A 34 6.75 0.79 -4.77
C CYS A 34 7.90 1.69 -4.30
N ILE A 35 7.72 3.00 -4.37
CA ILE A 35 8.67 3.99 -3.82
C ILE A 35 8.36 4.36 -2.38
N GLY A 36 7.23 3.94 -1.85
CA GLY A 36 6.77 4.23 -0.49
C GLY A 36 5.26 4.39 -0.41
N VAL A 37 4.80 4.93 0.70
CA VAL A 37 3.38 5.12 1.01
C VAL A 37 3.07 6.61 1.13
N PHE A 38 2.00 7.04 0.48
CA PHE A 38 1.54 8.43 0.49
C PHE A 38 1.09 8.86 1.89
N GLN A 39 1.63 10.00 2.36
CA GLN A 39 1.31 10.57 3.66
C GLN A 39 0.52 11.87 3.56
N GLY A 40 0.56 12.52 2.41
CA GLY A 40 -0.10 13.80 2.18
C GLY A 40 0.54 14.59 1.05
N ILE A 41 -0.01 15.75 0.79
CA ILE A 41 0.43 16.63 -0.29
C ILE A 41 0.37 18.09 0.14
N SER A 42 1.35 18.87 -0.28
CA SER A 42 1.31 20.33 -0.18
C SER A 42 1.37 20.94 -1.57
N TYR A 43 0.64 22.01 -1.77
CA TYR A 43 0.56 22.70 -3.07
C TYR A 43 0.10 24.15 -2.89
N VAL A 44 0.27 24.94 -3.94
CA VAL A 44 -0.31 26.29 -4.03
C VAL A 44 -1.53 26.21 -4.93
N ASP A 45 -2.68 26.66 -4.43
CA ASP A 45 -3.94 26.68 -5.18
C ASP A 45 -3.99 27.79 -6.25
N SER A 46 -5.09 27.85 -6.99
CA SER A 46 -5.30 28.87 -8.03
C SER A 46 -5.38 30.31 -7.50
N GLU A 47 -5.62 30.49 -6.20
CA GLU A 47 -5.68 31.78 -5.53
C GLU A 47 -4.33 32.21 -4.94
N GLY A 48 -3.28 31.39 -5.12
CA GLY A 48 -1.94 31.63 -4.58
C GLY A 48 -1.77 31.23 -3.11
N SER A 49 -2.75 30.54 -2.52
CA SER A 49 -2.69 30.10 -1.12
C SER A 49 -2.03 28.74 -1.00
N GLN A 50 -1.14 28.58 -0.02
CA GLN A 50 -0.55 27.29 0.29
C GLN A 50 -1.56 26.40 1.02
N LYS A 51 -1.72 25.19 0.52
CA LYS A 51 -2.64 24.17 1.06
C LYS A 51 -1.88 22.90 1.44
N PHE A 52 -2.41 22.21 2.45
CA PHE A 52 -2.02 20.87 2.83
C PHE A 52 -3.25 19.98 2.78
N SER A 53 -3.10 18.77 2.22
CA SER A 53 -4.21 17.83 2.14
C SER A 53 -3.74 16.40 2.39
N LYS A 54 -4.63 15.59 2.98
CA LYS A 54 -4.46 14.14 3.14
C LYS A 54 -4.80 13.36 1.88
N TYR A 55 -5.35 14.03 0.89
CA TYR A 55 -5.70 13.42 -0.39
C TYR A 55 -5.45 14.39 -1.53
N TRP A 56 -5.34 13.86 -2.73
CA TRP A 56 -5.28 14.60 -3.97
C TRP A 56 -6.38 14.12 -4.91
N SER A 57 -7.13 15.03 -5.48
CA SER A 57 -8.12 14.74 -6.53
C SER A 57 -7.52 15.03 -7.89
N ASN A 58 -7.62 14.07 -8.80
CA ASN A 58 -7.26 14.28 -10.20
C ASN A 58 -8.03 15.48 -10.78
N GLY A 59 -7.34 16.33 -11.51
CA GLY A 59 -7.93 17.54 -12.09
C GLY A 59 -7.85 18.79 -11.17
N THR A 60 -7.28 18.70 -9.97
CA THR A 60 -7.00 19.87 -9.15
C THR A 60 -5.98 20.78 -9.84
N THR A 61 -6.36 22.05 -10.07
CA THR A 61 -5.45 23.06 -10.60
C THR A 61 -4.57 23.59 -9.48
N ALA A 62 -3.28 23.36 -9.53
CA ALA A 62 -2.35 23.78 -8.50
C ALA A 62 -0.93 23.92 -9.06
N THR A 63 -0.08 24.66 -8.34
CA THR A 63 1.35 24.84 -8.60
C THR A 63 2.16 24.42 -7.38
N ASP A 64 3.48 24.32 -7.51
CA ASP A 64 4.42 23.93 -6.43
C ASP A 64 3.98 22.68 -5.65
N ILE A 65 3.58 21.64 -6.41
CA ILE A 65 3.06 20.39 -5.85
C ILE A 65 4.19 19.56 -5.27
N LYS A 66 4.09 19.26 -3.98
CA LYS A 66 5.03 18.41 -3.23
C LYS A 66 4.28 17.27 -2.56
N ILE A 67 4.65 16.05 -2.91
CA ILE A 67 4.07 14.82 -2.36
C ILE A 67 4.94 14.35 -1.21
N HIS A 68 4.33 14.10 -0.06
CA HIS A 68 4.99 13.56 1.12
C HIS A 68 4.80 12.05 1.15
N ILE A 69 5.90 11.30 1.21
CA ILE A 69 5.89 9.84 1.20
C ILE A 69 6.72 9.28 2.36
N SER A 70 6.28 8.17 2.92
CA SER A 70 7.11 7.32 3.77
C SER A 70 7.88 6.38 2.87
N ARG A 71 9.20 6.59 2.74
CA ARG A 71 10.06 5.89 1.78
C ARG A 71 10.98 4.84 2.42
N ASP A 72 10.97 4.69 3.72
CA ASP A 72 11.82 3.69 4.38
C ASP A 72 11.39 2.28 3.96
N PRO A 73 12.29 1.49 3.31
CA PRO A 73 11.99 0.13 2.88
C PRO A 73 11.74 -0.85 4.03
N ASN A 74 12.17 -0.49 5.24
CA ASN A 74 11.97 -1.31 6.45
C ASN A 74 10.74 -0.88 7.27
N GLN A 75 10.06 0.20 6.85
CA GLN A 75 8.85 0.65 7.50
C GLN A 75 7.76 -0.42 7.43
N THR A 76 7.10 -0.66 8.55
CA THR A 76 5.93 -1.53 8.62
C THR A 76 4.65 -0.72 8.63
N TYR A 77 3.60 -1.32 8.10
CA TYR A 77 2.28 -0.72 7.96
C TYR A 77 1.22 -1.70 8.45
N PHE A 78 0.06 -1.17 8.81
CA PHE A 78 -1.10 -2.01 9.11
C PHE A 78 -2.11 -1.91 7.99
N ILE A 79 -2.57 -3.06 7.52
CA ILE A 79 -3.54 -3.16 6.42
C ILE A 79 -4.60 -4.20 6.77
N GLN A 80 -5.82 -3.96 6.33
CA GLN A 80 -6.94 -4.87 6.51
C GLN A 80 -7.00 -5.87 5.35
N ALA A 81 -7.39 -7.10 5.62
CA ALA A 81 -7.68 -8.08 4.57
C ALA A 81 -9.02 -7.75 3.87
N ASP A 82 -9.14 -8.13 2.60
CA ASP A 82 -10.32 -7.88 1.76
C ASP A 82 -11.49 -8.82 2.04
N ALA A 83 -11.28 -9.88 2.80
CA ALA A 83 -12.29 -10.90 3.07
C ALA A 83 -12.08 -11.60 4.43
N THR A 84 -13.02 -12.45 4.76
CA THR A 84 -12.93 -13.37 5.90
C THR A 84 -11.86 -14.43 5.66
N VAL A 85 -11.04 -14.68 6.67
CA VAL A 85 -9.98 -15.69 6.65
C VAL A 85 -10.23 -16.80 7.66
N THR A 86 -9.69 -17.98 7.41
CA THR A 86 -9.67 -19.08 8.36
C THR A 86 -8.41 -19.06 9.22
N ALA A 87 -8.41 -19.74 10.35
CA ALA A 87 -7.23 -19.84 11.22
C ALA A 87 -6.00 -20.42 10.49
N SER A 88 -6.19 -21.41 9.63
CA SER A 88 -5.12 -21.99 8.83
C SER A 88 -4.55 -21.02 7.82
N THR A 89 -5.40 -20.20 7.18
CA THR A 89 -4.96 -19.16 6.25
C THR A 89 -4.11 -18.13 6.97
N VAL A 90 -4.54 -17.64 8.15
CA VAL A 90 -3.78 -16.66 8.95
C VAL A 90 -2.39 -17.19 9.32
N GLN A 91 -2.29 -18.43 9.78
CA GLN A 91 -1.01 -19.04 10.12
C GLN A 91 -0.10 -19.19 8.89
N GLY A 92 -0.68 -19.55 7.74
CA GLY A 92 0.04 -19.72 6.50
C GLY A 92 0.54 -18.39 5.89
N MET A 93 -0.04 -17.25 6.26
CA MET A 93 0.34 -15.95 5.71
C MET A 93 1.59 -15.33 6.35
N ASN A 94 1.92 -15.69 7.59
CA ASN A 94 3.07 -15.10 8.29
C ASN A 94 4.39 -15.32 7.52
N GLY A 95 5.11 -14.26 7.27
CA GLY A 95 6.37 -14.26 6.52
C GLY A 95 6.19 -14.45 5.00
N LYS A 96 4.97 -14.55 4.51
CA LYS A 96 4.67 -14.81 3.09
C LYS A 96 4.40 -13.52 2.32
N PRO A 97 4.73 -13.50 1.01
CA PRO A 97 4.34 -12.42 0.12
C PRO A 97 2.84 -12.49 -0.20
N VAL A 98 2.21 -11.33 -0.28
CA VAL A 98 0.79 -11.18 -0.67
C VAL A 98 0.62 -9.94 -1.54
N ASN A 99 -0.41 -9.93 -2.38
CA ASN A 99 -0.73 -8.78 -3.21
C ASN A 99 -1.78 -7.87 -2.56
N PHE A 100 -1.86 -6.63 -3.06
CA PHE A 100 -3.07 -5.83 -2.91
C PHE A 100 -4.08 -6.30 -3.96
N PRO A 101 -5.35 -6.50 -3.64
CA PRO A 101 -6.37 -6.44 -4.66
C PRO A 101 -6.47 -5.00 -5.19
N TRP A 102 -6.74 -4.86 -6.48
CA TRP A 102 -6.87 -3.57 -7.14
C TRP A 102 -7.91 -2.69 -6.47
N ALA A 103 -7.48 -1.62 -5.85
CA ALA A 103 -8.33 -0.54 -5.40
C ALA A 103 -7.76 0.82 -5.86
N THR A 104 -7.40 0.90 -7.16
CA THR A 104 -6.82 2.11 -7.73
C THR A 104 -7.74 3.30 -7.53
N GLY A 105 -7.22 4.33 -6.85
CA GLY A 105 -7.88 5.62 -6.71
C GLY A 105 -9.13 5.59 -5.84
N THR A 106 -9.33 4.55 -5.05
CA THR A 106 -10.44 4.47 -4.10
C THR A 106 -9.97 4.89 -2.72
N GLY A 107 -10.74 5.78 -2.13
CA GLY A 107 -10.50 6.34 -0.80
C GLY A 107 -11.61 7.31 -0.44
N SER A 108 -11.56 7.85 0.75
CA SER A 108 -12.58 8.80 1.22
C SER A 108 -12.03 10.23 1.19
N THR A 109 -12.62 11.09 0.38
CA THR A 109 -12.30 12.53 0.39
C THR A 109 -12.69 13.23 1.70
N LYS A 110 -13.60 12.63 2.49
CA LYS A 110 -13.98 13.15 3.80
C LYS A 110 -12.91 12.91 4.86
N THR A 111 -12.29 11.73 4.84
CA THR A 111 -11.25 11.34 5.81
C THR A 111 -9.85 11.52 5.25
N GLY A 112 -9.70 11.52 3.93
CA GLY A 112 -8.43 11.52 3.22
C GLY A 112 -7.72 10.17 3.26
N ASN A 113 -8.36 9.10 3.74
CA ASN A 113 -7.74 7.80 3.90
C ASN A 113 -7.97 6.91 2.66
N SER A 114 -6.96 6.11 2.37
CA SER A 114 -6.97 5.05 1.38
C SER A 114 -7.99 3.96 1.70
N ALA A 115 -8.51 3.32 0.65
CA ALA A 115 -9.30 2.09 0.75
C ALA A 115 -8.51 0.84 0.33
N TYR A 116 -7.18 0.92 0.26
CA TYR A 116 -6.36 -0.25 -0.03
C TYR A 116 -6.51 -1.31 1.06
N VAL A 117 -6.68 -2.54 0.62
CA VAL A 117 -6.77 -3.75 1.44
C VAL A 117 -5.78 -4.78 0.91
N MET A 118 -5.47 -5.81 1.66
CA MET A 118 -4.64 -6.92 1.19
C MET A 118 -5.49 -8.13 0.81
N THR A 119 -5.01 -8.94 -0.12
CA THR A 119 -5.69 -10.17 -0.54
C THR A 119 -5.71 -11.20 0.58
N ALA A 120 -6.91 -11.66 0.95
CA ALA A 120 -7.14 -12.66 1.98
C ALA A 120 -6.93 -14.11 1.50
N SER A 121 -6.83 -14.34 0.20
CA SER A 121 -6.81 -15.69 -0.42
C SER A 121 -5.52 -16.50 -0.16
N GLY A 122 -4.57 -15.94 0.59
CA GLY A 122 -3.32 -16.61 0.94
C GLY A 122 -2.10 -16.06 0.21
N PRO A 123 -0.93 -16.67 0.43
CA PRO A 123 0.31 -16.21 -0.19
C PRO A 123 0.23 -16.34 -1.71
N THR A 124 0.79 -15.35 -2.37
CA THR A 124 0.97 -15.29 -3.81
C THR A 124 2.45 -15.41 -4.17
N ASP A 125 2.84 -15.02 -5.36
CA ASP A 125 4.21 -15.19 -5.85
C ASP A 125 5.25 -14.39 -5.04
N ALA A 126 6.52 -14.79 -5.15
CA ALA A 126 7.63 -14.16 -4.44
C ALA A 126 7.81 -12.66 -4.77
N GLU A 127 7.30 -12.22 -5.92
CA GLU A 127 7.35 -10.84 -6.41
C GLU A 127 6.16 -9.98 -5.93
N SER A 128 5.31 -10.51 -5.05
CA SER A 128 4.17 -9.78 -4.52
C SER A 128 4.58 -8.49 -3.80
N ASN A 129 3.71 -7.49 -3.86
CA ASN A 129 4.01 -6.12 -3.40
C ASN A 129 4.19 -6.00 -1.89
N LEU A 130 3.54 -6.88 -1.11
CA LEU A 130 3.60 -6.89 0.35
C LEU A 130 4.23 -8.17 0.88
N ARG A 131 4.85 -8.06 2.04
CA ARG A 131 5.21 -9.22 2.88
C ARG A 131 4.50 -9.11 4.22
N VAL A 132 3.74 -10.11 4.58
CA VAL A 132 3.10 -10.20 5.89
C VAL A 132 4.16 -10.52 6.94
N ILE A 133 4.23 -9.71 8.00
CA ILE A 133 5.10 -9.94 9.14
C ILE A 133 4.35 -10.79 10.16
N ARG A 134 3.17 -10.31 10.55
CA ARG A 134 2.30 -10.99 11.52
C ARG A 134 0.89 -10.39 11.47
N ARG A 135 -0.02 -11.02 12.15
CA ARG A 135 -1.31 -10.41 12.48
C ARG A 135 -1.10 -9.20 13.39
N ALA A 136 -1.94 -8.18 13.24
CA ALA A 136 -1.86 -6.98 14.07
C ALA A 136 -2.05 -7.35 15.56
N PRO A 137 -1.24 -6.82 16.48
CA PRO A 137 -1.26 -7.23 17.88
C PRO A 137 -2.59 -7.02 18.61
N TRP A 138 -3.36 -6.03 18.17
CA TRP A 138 -4.69 -5.73 18.74
C TRP A 138 -5.82 -6.55 18.14
N ASP A 139 -5.57 -7.23 17.02
CA ASP A 139 -6.57 -8.02 16.32
C ASP A 139 -6.55 -9.46 16.86
N THR A 140 -7.44 -9.74 17.83
CA THR A 140 -7.49 -10.99 18.57
C THR A 140 -8.61 -11.93 18.11
N GLY A 141 -9.17 -11.72 16.90
CA GLY A 141 -10.40 -12.36 16.41
C GLY A 141 -10.54 -13.87 16.52
N PHE A 142 -9.43 -14.65 16.57
CA PHE A 142 -9.50 -16.10 16.81
C PHE A 142 -9.40 -16.51 18.28
N GLY A 143 -9.14 -15.56 19.21
CA GLY A 143 -8.75 -15.91 20.58
C GLY A 143 -7.42 -16.67 20.61
N THR A 144 -7.10 -17.31 21.74
CA THR A 144 -5.85 -18.06 21.94
C THR A 144 -5.86 -19.46 21.32
N SER A 145 -6.99 -19.91 20.77
CA SER A 145 -7.12 -21.23 20.15
C SER A 145 -7.48 -21.09 18.68
N ALA A 146 -6.52 -21.41 17.82
CA ALA A 146 -6.72 -21.64 16.39
C ALA A 146 -7.49 -22.96 16.17
N ALA A 147 -8.71 -23.06 16.72
CA ALA A 147 -9.55 -24.24 16.50
C ALA A 147 -9.91 -24.31 15.01
N SER A 148 -9.71 -25.48 14.43
CA SER A 148 -10.09 -25.78 13.04
C SER A 148 -11.53 -25.32 12.78
N GLY A 149 -11.73 -24.53 11.72
CA GLY A 149 -13.04 -24.06 11.28
C GLY A 149 -13.49 -22.69 11.81
N LYS A 150 -12.72 -22.00 12.68
CA LYS A 150 -13.02 -20.62 13.02
C LYS A 150 -12.62 -19.67 11.89
N THR A 151 -13.46 -18.69 11.65
CA THR A 151 -13.25 -17.62 10.67
C THR A 151 -13.12 -16.28 11.36
N ASP A 152 -12.39 -15.37 10.76
CA ASP A 152 -12.25 -13.98 11.18
C ASP A 152 -12.58 -13.05 10.02
N ALA A 153 -13.44 -12.09 10.27
CA ALA A 153 -13.91 -11.17 9.26
C ALA A 153 -12.93 -9.98 9.15
N TYR A 154 -12.33 -9.84 7.98
CA TYR A 154 -11.48 -8.68 7.64
C TYR A 154 -10.36 -8.39 8.66
N PRO A 155 -9.51 -9.36 9.00
CA PRO A 155 -8.47 -9.16 10.01
C PRO A 155 -7.42 -8.15 9.55
N TRP A 156 -6.70 -7.59 10.54
CA TRP A 156 -5.61 -6.67 10.31
C TRP A 156 -4.26 -7.37 10.39
N TYR A 157 -3.35 -6.97 9.50
CA TYR A 157 -1.99 -7.49 9.44
C TYR A 157 -0.96 -6.38 9.48
N GLU A 158 0.17 -6.67 10.13
CA GLU A 158 1.39 -5.90 10.00
C GLU A 158 2.15 -6.42 8.78
N VAL A 159 2.44 -5.52 7.86
CA VAL A 159 3.08 -5.81 6.58
C VAL A 159 4.21 -4.84 6.30
N LYS A 160 5.12 -5.21 5.39
CA LYS A 160 6.06 -4.28 4.78
C LYS A 160 5.96 -4.36 3.26
N LEU A 161 6.43 -3.30 2.57
CA LEU A 161 6.58 -3.31 1.13
C LEU A 161 7.67 -4.32 0.75
N ASN A 162 7.31 -5.36 0.02
CA ASN A 162 8.23 -6.41 -0.40
C ASN A 162 9.00 -6.02 -1.65
N ASN A 163 8.31 -5.41 -2.62
CA ASN A 163 8.88 -4.92 -3.88
C ASN A 163 9.16 -3.41 -3.79
N HIS A 164 10.05 -3.02 -2.87
CA HIS A 164 10.42 -1.62 -2.67
C HIS A 164 11.57 -1.22 -3.59
N PHE A 165 11.50 -0.03 -4.19
CA PHE A 165 12.49 0.47 -5.13
C PHE A 165 13.93 0.45 -4.57
N ASP A 166 14.10 0.81 -3.30
CA ASP A 166 15.42 0.89 -2.64
C ASP A 166 15.94 -0.48 -2.18
N ASN A 167 15.12 -1.54 -2.15
CA ASN A 167 15.52 -2.90 -1.77
C ASN A 167 15.71 -3.83 -2.97
N TYR A 168 15.63 -3.32 -4.19
CA TYR A 168 15.76 -4.14 -5.38
C TYR A 168 17.22 -4.53 -5.63
N VAL A 169 17.57 -5.71 -5.20
CA VAL A 169 18.83 -6.36 -5.62
C VAL A 169 18.57 -7.03 -6.96
N THR A 170 19.10 -6.46 -8.03
CA THR A 170 19.18 -7.17 -9.32
C THR A 170 20.16 -8.33 -9.13
N THR A 171 19.66 -9.51 -8.84
CA THR A 171 20.44 -10.74 -8.95
C THR A 171 20.60 -11.09 -10.43
N THR A 172 21.42 -10.37 -11.15
CA THR A 172 22.09 -10.94 -12.30
C THR A 172 23.12 -11.92 -11.73
N VAL A 173 22.70 -13.16 -11.52
CA VAL A 173 23.65 -14.25 -11.37
C VAL A 173 24.34 -14.35 -12.72
N SER A 174 25.55 -13.80 -12.80
CA SER A 174 26.47 -14.09 -13.91
C SER A 174 26.79 -15.58 -13.80
N THR A 175 26.19 -16.38 -14.66
CA THR A 175 26.66 -17.75 -14.91
C THR A 175 27.99 -17.62 -15.62
N ALA A 176 29.09 -17.80 -14.86
CA ALA A 176 30.42 -18.07 -15.41
C ALA A 176 30.46 -19.48 -16.00
#